data_4de10303218c3396683e5379ed479aa2
#
_entry.id   4de10303218c3396683e5379ed479aa2
#
_cell.length_a   1.000
_cell.length_b   1.000
_cell.length_c   1.000
_cell.angle_alpha   90.00
_cell.angle_beta   90.00
_cell.angle_gamma   90.00
#
_symmetry.space_group_name_H-M   'P 1'
#
loop_
_entity.id
_entity.type
_entity.pdbx_description
1 polymer ?
#
loop_
_entity_poly.entity_id
_entity_poly.type
_entity_poly.pdbx_seq_one_letter_code
_entity_poly.pdbx_strand_id
1 'polypeptide(L)'
;MNKNIEEVLLTAVYETDKFKRIAKNYIDVKKIKNKACISDITESFNSLVLEAINENIDSFKYEDNIKDIRKKLGSSTLKLKGRWMKNAIDKHLPKELEYAEVNYVKNGCVNSEFKTVEDLKEGRLKFLEEWKSDIRNCITNYPYLYVITDKKLDNAFKNDIVLCITEELMTEYNFNIENITIKTPSPVAPSLFNPVKVGRKKEVEDIKYKSELLTIIEGEGGDQIDYFYEIEKPKTEEESFKLKLNNSYELDQQDLDIIRYAYTYSYHDFNSFSTTDVLKFLGLARTPQNQERIENKFLKLPKYTFYAEKVSADGKIKSKTAFNLFSGVNITINEDNGERIISTMKSNLFRLNPFSMEIMYKKELEKLQSDDAKSVAYLLEGARLYLISQGIDLSNYVHNIPMREFRKYMKVDINKKKEAKEKISAVLDEIIENQFILKSYEIGSASFNIHFYESDERKKLLIKKTIISLPEEK
;
A
#
# COMPACT_ATOMS: atom_id res chain seq x y z
N MET A 1 0.99 5.44 -15.33
CA MET A 1 0.69 4.35 -14.41
C MET A 1 1.25 2.97 -14.84
N ASN A 2 1.51 2.72 -16.11
CA ASN A 2 1.91 1.38 -16.59
C ASN A 2 3.42 1.03 -16.50
N LYS A 3 4.29 1.90 -15.99
CA LYS A 3 5.74 1.65 -16.04
C LYS A 3 6.31 0.87 -14.83
N ASN A 4 5.51 0.58 -13.81
CA ASN A 4 6.03 -0.09 -12.61
C ASN A 4 5.01 -1.01 -11.90
N ILE A 5 4.40 -1.89 -12.68
CA ILE A 5 3.41 -2.86 -12.15
C ILE A 5 4.03 -3.74 -11.06
N GLU A 6 5.30 -4.10 -11.16
CA GLU A 6 6.01 -4.87 -10.14
C GLU A 6 5.99 -4.16 -8.77
N GLU A 7 6.31 -2.87 -8.74
CA GLU A 7 6.27 -2.08 -7.50
C GLU A 7 4.86 -1.99 -6.93
N VAL A 8 3.86 -1.77 -7.79
CA VAL A 8 2.44 -1.71 -7.41
C VAL A 8 2.00 -3.01 -6.75
N LEU A 9 2.27 -4.16 -7.39
CA LEU A 9 1.88 -5.47 -6.88
C LEU A 9 2.64 -5.85 -5.60
N LEU A 10 3.94 -5.54 -5.53
CA LEU A 10 4.72 -5.77 -4.31
C LEU A 10 4.21 -4.97 -3.13
N THR A 11 3.83 -3.70 -3.34
CA THR A 11 3.26 -2.86 -2.29
C THR A 11 1.96 -3.45 -1.73
N ALA A 12 1.18 -4.16 -2.54
CA ALA A 12 -0.03 -4.84 -2.07
C ALA A 12 0.27 -6.02 -1.13
N VAL A 13 1.34 -6.78 -1.35
CA VAL A 13 1.52 -8.10 -0.70
C VAL A 13 2.65 -8.20 0.31
N TYR A 14 3.66 -7.31 0.29
CA TYR A 14 4.91 -7.48 1.03
C TYR A 14 4.75 -7.61 2.57
N GLU A 15 3.65 -7.09 3.13
CA GLU A 15 3.35 -7.20 4.56
C GLU A 15 2.36 -8.32 4.91
N THR A 16 1.77 -8.99 3.92
CA THR A 16 0.78 -10.03 4.18
C THR A 16 1.45 -11.26 4.83
N ASP A 17 0.78 -11.86 5.81
CA ASP A 17 1.27 -13.05 6.49
C ASP A 17 1.53 -14.22 5.52
N LYS A 18 0.75 -14.26 4.43
CA LYS A 18 0.92 -15.28 3.41
C LYS A 18 2.22 -15.09 2.64
N PHE A 19 2.55 -13.86 2.24
CA PHE A 19 3.78 -13.56 1.54
C PHE A 19 5.01 -13.76 2.44
N LYS A 20 4.93 -13.32 3.70
CA LYS A 20 5.95 -13.59 4.73
C LYS A 20 6.21 -15.09 4.91
N ARG A 21 5.15 -15.90 4.97
CA ARG A 21 5.27 -17.35 5.08
C ARG A 21 5.91 -17.99 3.85
N ILE A 22 5.62 -17.51 2.64
CA ILE A 22 6.27 -17.97 1.41
C ILE A 22 7.77 -17.63 1.47
N ALA A 23 8.13 -16.40 1.85
CA ALA A 23 9.51 -15.97 2.01
C ALA A 23 10.26 -16.83 3.06
N LYS A 24 9.66 -17.07 4.24
CA LYS A 24 10.23 -17.93 5.27
C LYS A 24 10.48 -19.34 4.72
N ASN A 25 9.48 -19.96 4.12
CA ASN A 25 9.62 -21.31 3.57
C ASN A 25 10.72 -21.38 2.50
N TYR A 26 10.85 -20.35 1.65
CA TYR A 26 11.92 -20.29 0.65
C TYR A 26 13.31 -20.22 1.31
N ILE A 27 13.47 -19.37 2.32
CA ILE A 27 14.72 -19.21 3.07
C ILE A 27 15.11 -20.51 3.74
N ASP A 28 14.18 -21.13 4.46
CA ASP A 28 14.44 -22.37 5.19
C ASP A 28 14.89 -23.49 4.24
N VAL A 29 14.21 -23.62 3.11
CA VAL A 29 14.57 -24.61 2.08
C VAL A 29 15.96 -24.38 1.51
N LYS A 30 16.28 -23.14 1.14
CA LYS A 30 17.59 -22.81 0.53
C LYS A 30 18.73 -22.93 1.56
N LYS A 31 18.50 -22.58 2.83
CA LYS A 31 19.47 -22.84 3.93
C LYS A 31 19.80 -24.32 4.06
N ILE A 32 18.77 -25.17 4.14
CA ILE A 32 18.94 -26.62 4.33
C ILE A 32 19.60 -27.24 3.10
N LYS A 33 19.14 -26.90 1.90
CA LYS A 33 19.58 -27.56 0.66
C LYS A 33 20.94 -27.09 0.16
N ASN A 34 21.20 -25.79 0.19
CA ASN A 34 22.36 -25.19 -0.48
C ASN A 34 23.41 -24.68 0.51
N LYS A 35 23.14 -24.66 1.82
CA LYS A 35 24.01 -24.04 2.85
C LYS A 35 24.39 -22.59 2.48
N ALA A 36 23.53 -21.90 1.71
CA ALA A 36 23.78 -20.55 1.22
C ALA A 36 23.63 -19.54 2.37
N CYS A 37 24.35 -18.43 2.28
CA CYS A 37 24.19 -17.34 3.23
C CYS A 37 22.87 -16.60 3.01
N ILE A 38 22.38 -15.89 4.04
CA ILE A 38 21.08 -15.18 3.98
C ILE A 38 21.07 -14.12 2.89
N SER A 39 22.18 -13.44 2.62
CA SER A 39 22.29 -12.43 1.56
C SER A 39 21.98 -13.01 0.19
N ASP A 40 22.61 -14.14 -0.15
CA ASP A 40 22.45 -14.80 -1.45
C ASP A 40 21.03 -15.38 -1.62
N ILE A 41 20.45 -15.90 -0.52
CA ILE A 41 19.08 -16.38 -0.52
C ILE A 41 18.11 -15.23 -0.73
N THR A 42 18.36 -14.07 -0.10
CA THR A 42 17.54 -12.86 -0.25
C THR A 42 17.56 -12.36 -1.70
N GLU A 43 18.73 -12.32 -2.31
CA GLU A 43 18.88 -11.90 -3.72
C GLU A 43 18.18 -12.89 -4.68
N SER A 44 18.34 -14.19 -4.42
CA SER A 44 17.64 -15.22 -5.19
C SER A 44 16.12 -15.14 -5.02
N PHE A 45 15.62 -14.83 -3.83
CA PHE A 45 14.19 -14.62 -3.60
C PHE A 45 13.67 -13.37 -4.30
N ASN A 46 14.42 -12.26 -4.26
CA ASN A 46 14.09 -11.05 -5.00
C ASN A 46 13.91 -11.34 -6.50
N SER A 47 14.88 -12.04 -7.10
CA SER A 47 14.81 -12.41 -8.51
C SER A 47 13.60 -13.30 -8.80
N LEU A 48 13.34 -14.27 -7.94
CA LEU A 48 12.19 -15.18 -8.07
C LEU A 48 10.85 -14.45 -8.02
N VAL A 49 10.70 -13.48 -7.11
CA VAL A 49 9.48 -12.67 -6.96
C VAL A 49 9.24 -11.84 -8.21
N LEU A 50 10.27 -11.13 -8.70
CA LEU A 50 10.16 -10.30 -9.90
C LEU A 50 9.86 -11.14 -11.15
N GLU A 51 10.50 -12.30 -11.30
CA GLU A 51 10.19 -13.24 -12.39
C GLU A 51 8.73 -13.75 -12.31
N ALA A 52 8.25 -14.11 -11.10
CA ALA A 52 6.88 -14.58 -10.91
C ALA A 52 5.85 -13.50 -11.30
N ILE A 53 6.11 -12.24 -10.98
CA ILE A 53 5.25 -11.12 -11.36
C ILE A 53 5.29 -10.92 -12.88
N ASN A 54 6.47 -10.85 -13.49
CA ASN A 54 6.64 -10.54 -14.91
C ASN A 54 6.07 -11.62 -15.82
N GLU A 55 6.27 -12.89 -15.49
CA GLU A 55 5.72 -14.03 -16.24
C GLU A 55 4.17 -14.08 -16.20
N ASN A 56 3.53 -13.43 -15.21
CA ASN A 56 2.08 -13.49 -14.99
C ASN A 56 1.39 -12.12 -15.02
N ILE A 57 2.04 -11.11 -15.56
CA ILE A 57 1.55 -9.73 -15.53
C ILE A 57 0.17 -9.56 -16.18
N ASP A 58 -0.10 -10.30 -17.25
CA ASP A 58 -1.39 -10.25 -17.94
C ASP A 58 -2.51 -10.90 -17.13
N SER A 59 -2.19 -11.96 -16.37
CA SER A 59 -3.16 -12.58 -15.46
C SER A 59 -3.59 -11.63 -14.36
N PHE A 60 -2.69 -10.78 -13.86
CA PHE A 60 -3.04 -9.79 -12.85
C PHE A 60 -3.86 -8.62 -13.41
N LYS A 61 -3.77 -8.35 -14.71
CA LYS A 61 -4.49 -7.25 -15.35
C LYS A 61 -5.89 -7.63 -15.83
N TYR A 62 -6.05 -8.85 -16.34
CA TYR A 62 -7.21 -9.23 -17.13
C TYR A 62 -8.00 -10.43 -16.62
N GLU A 63 -7.48 -11.17 -15.63
CA GLU A 63 -8.21 -12.33 -15.09
C GLU A 63 -9.17 -11.90 -13.98
N ASP A 64 -10.43 -12.22 -14.15
CA ASP A 64 -11.50 -11.90 -13.20
C ASP A 64 -11.73 -13.02 -12.18
N ASN A 65 -11.10 -14.19 -12.36
CA ASN A 65 -11.41 -15.37 -11.57
C ASN A 65 -10.17 -16.13 -11.11
N ILE A 66 -9.95 -16.18 -9.80
CA ILE A 66 -8.86 -16.93 -9.18
C ILE A 66 -8.85 -18.43 -9.58
N LYS A 67 -10.02 -19.03 -9.88
CA LYS A 67 -10.09 -20.44 -10.29
C LYS A 67 -9.40 -20.67 -11.64
N ASP A 68 -9.51 -19.71 -12.56
CA ASP A 68 -8.88 -19.80 -13.86
C ASP A 68 -7.38 -19.58 -13.78
N ILE A 69 -6.93 -18.64 -12.96
CA ILE A 69 -5.51 -18.50 -12.62
C ILE A 69 -4.97 -19.78 -11.99
N ARG A 70 -5.69 -20.36 -11.01
CA ARG A 70 -5.27 -21.63 -10.39
C ARG A 70 -5.22 -22.81 -11.36
N LYS A 71 -6.03 -22.82 -12.42
CA LYS A 71 -5.97 -23.87 -13.46
C LYS A 71 -4.75 -23.69 -14.37
N LYS A 72 -4.42 -22.46 -14.72
CA LYS A 72 -3.26 -22.12 -15.55
C LYS A 72 -1.94 -22.37 -14.82
N LEU A 73 -1.91 -22.09 -13.50
CA LEU A 73 -0.74 -22.32 -12.68
C LEU A 73 -0.51 -23.82 -12.49
N GLY A 74 0.72 -24.23 -12.62
CA GLY A 74 1.18 -25.58 -12.33
C GLY A 74 1.07 -25.95 -10.84
N SER A 75 1.93 -26.83 -10.40
CA SER A 75 1.95 -27.24 -9.00
C SER A 75 2.53 -26.16 -8.10
N SER A 76 1.82 -25.83 -7.03
CA SER A 76 2.30 -25.02 -5.91
C SER A 76 2.93 -25.89 -4.82
N THR A 77 3.72 -25.29 -3.91
CA THR A 77 4.32 -26.03 -2.80
C THR A 77 3.25 -26.70 -1.93
N LEU A 78 2.11 -26.04 -1.72
CA LEU A 78 0.99 -26.60 -0.95
C LEU A 78 0.35 -27.82 -1.61
N LYS A 79 0.13 -27.78 -2.92
CA LYS A 79 -0.44 -28.92 -3.67
C LYS A 79 0.50 -30.12 -3.72
N LEU A 80 1.80 -29.85 -3.77
CA LEU A 80 2.82 -30.89 -3.88
C LEU A 80 3.19 -31.48 -2.54
N LYS A 81 2.98 -30.77 -1.43
CA LYS A 81 3.41 -31.19 -0.08
C LYS A 81 2.99 -32.62 0.25
N GLY A 82 1.73 -32.95 0.10
CA GLY A 82 1.22 -34.29 0.45
C GLY A 82 1.79 -35.43 -0.42
N ARG A 83 1.90 -35.19 -1.72
CA ARG A 83 2.46 -36.17 -2.68
C ARG A 83 3.96 -36.35 -2.48
N TRP A 84 4.67 -35.28 -2.21
CA TRP A 84 6.12 -35.33 -1.98
C TRP A 84 6.46 -35.94 -0.64
N MET A 85 5.68 -35.65 0.41
CA MET A 85 5.87 -36.24 1.73
C MET A 85 5.81 -37.78 1.67
N LYS A 86 4.80 -38.34 0.97
CA LYS A 86 4.71 -39.77 0.77
C LYS A 86 5.93 -40.32 0.03
N ASN A 87 6.31 -39.74 -1.10
CA ASN A 87 7.47 -40.16 -1.86
C ASN A 87 8.79 -40.01 -1.08
N ALA A 88 8.91 -38.95 -0.28
CA ALA A 88 10.11 -38.70 0.52
C ALA A 88 10.23 -39.76 1.63
N ILE A 89 9.14 -40.06 2.34
CA ILE A 89 9.14 -41.11 3.37
C ILE A 89 9.42 -42.47 2.77
N ASP A 90 8.77 -42.83 1.66
CA ASP A 90 8.87 -44.17 1.09
C ASP A 90 10.24 -44.43 0.40
N LYS A 91 10.87 -43.41 -0.17
CA LYS A 91 12.07 -43.58 -1.02
C LYS A 91 13.34 -42.96 -0.46
N HIS A 92 13.25 -41.84 0.24
CA HIS A 92 14.43 -41.09 0.71
C HIS A 92 14.80 -41.35 2.14
N LEU A 93 13.84 -41.50 3.05
CA LEU A 93 14.12 -41.81 4.46
C LEU A 93 14.95 -43.08 4.64
N PRO A 94 14.67 -44.21 3.94
CA PRO A 94 15.52 -45.40 4.07
C PRO A 94 16.98 -45.16 3.64
N LYS A 95 17.21 -44.42 2.57
CA LYS A 95 18.56 -44.10 2.07
C LYS A 95 19.34 -43.19 3.02
N GLU A 96 18.66 -42.18 3.62
CA GLU A 96 19.29 -41.32 4.59
C GLU A 96 19.65 -42.05 5.89
N LEU A 97 18.81 -42.99 6.31
CA LEU A 97 19.11 -43.84 7.48
C LEU A 97 20.30 -44.78 7.20
N GLU A 98 20.37 -45.37 6.02
CA GLU A 98 21.51 -46.18 5.57
C GLU A 98 22.81 -45.35 5.55
N TYR A 99 22.73 -44.12 5.01
CA TYR A 99 23.85 -43.18 4.99
C TYR A 99 24.30 -42.77 6.41
N ALA A 100 23.36 -42.50 7.30
CA ALA A 100 23.62 -42.16 8.70
C ALA A 100 24.31 -43.36 9.43
N GLU A 101 23.84 -44.58 9.17
CA GLU A 101 24.40 -45.78 9.74
C GLU A 101 25.86 -45.99 9.31
N VAL A 102 26.15 -45.84 8.02
CA VAL A 102 27.51 -45.92 7.47
C VAL A 102 28.43 -44.88 8.07
N ASN A 103 27.95 -43.63 8.20
CA ASN A 103 28.75 -42.57 8.80
C ASN A 103 28.96 -42.74 10.30
N TYR A 104 27.97 -43.25 11.03
CA TYR A 104 28.12 -43.56 12.45
C TYR A 104 29.22 -44.65 12.67
N VAL A 105 29.21 -45.70 11.86
CA VAL A 105 30.22 -46.75 11.94
C VAL A 105 31.61 -46.20 11.61
N LYS A 106 31.74 -45.35 10.61
CA LYS A 106 33.02 -44.70 10.24
C LYS A 106 33.55 -43.78 11.33
N ASN A 107 32.70 -42.96 11.93
CA ASN A 107 33.09 -41.93 12.88
C ASN A 107 33.08 -42.41 14.33
N GLY A 108 32.18 -43.34 14.67
CA GLY A 108 32.06 -43.92 16.02
C GLY A 108 33.23 -44.82 16.43
N CYS A 109 33.91 -45.41 15.44
CA CYS A 109 35.16 -46.19 15.74
C CYS A 109 36.36 -45.32 16.13
N VAL A 110 36.25 -43.99 16.01
CA VAL A 110 37.34 -43.03 16.30
C VAL A 110 37.14 -42.32 17.65
N ASN A 111 35.94 -42.30 18.20
CA ASN A 111 35.67 -41.68 19.50
C ASN A 111 35.77 -42.68 20.65
N SER A 112 36.76 -42.48 21.49
CA SER A 112 37.11 -43.28 22.65
C SER A 112 36.12 -43.24 23.84
N GLU A 113 34.88 -42.81 23.63
CA GLU A 113 33.87 -42.69 24.70
C GLU A 113 33.16 -43.98 25.05
N PHE A 114 33.21 -44.98 24.17
CA PHE A 114 32.54 -46.28 24.39
C PHE A 114 33.52 -47.30 25.01
N LYS A 115 33.17 -47.73 26.21
CA LYS A 115 34.02 -48.66 26.99
C LYS A 115 33.74 -50.15 26.68
N THR A 116 32.55 -50.44 26.13
CA THR A 116 32.14 -51.81 25.83
C THR A 116 31.46 -51.91 24.45
N VAL A 117 31.34 -53.16 23.93
CA VAL A 117 30.61 -53.38 22.64
C VAL A 117 29.11 -53.12 22.82
N GLU A 118 28.60 -53.36 24.03
CA GLU A 118 27.21 -53.06 24.39
C GLU A 118 26.93 -51.58 24.39
N ASP A 119 27.81 -50.74 24.98
CA ASP A 119 27.71 -49.29 24.97
C ASP A 119 27.70 -48.77 23.55
N LEU A 120 28.52 -49.33 22.66
CA LEU A 120 28.60 -48.95 21.25
C LEU A 120 27.32 -49.30 20.50
N LYS A 121 26.70 -50.45 20.80
CA LYS A 121 25.41 -50.84 20.20
C LYS A 121 24.27 -49.96 20.68
N GLU A 122 24.21 -49.67 21.97
CA GLU A 122 23.17 -48.81 22.56
C GLU A 122 23.30 -47.36 22.04
N GLY A 123 24.52 -46.82 22.03
CA GLY A 123 24.80 -45.51 21.47
C GLY A 123 24.42 -45.38 19.98
N ARG A 124 24.67 -46.46 19.19
CA ARG A 124 24.25 -46.52 17.79
C ARG A 124 22.74 -46.50 17.64
N LEU A 125 22.01 -47.28 18.42
CA LEU A 125 20.54 -47.32 18.35
C LEU A 125 19.96 -45.95 18.71
N LYS A 126 20.43 -45.31 19.77
CA LYS A 126 20.02 -43.98 20.18
C LYS A 126 20.29 -42.94 19.09
N PHE A 127 21.50 -42.92 18.54
CA PHE A 127 21.87 -42.03 17.45
C PHE A 127 20.97 -42.20 16.21
N LEU A 128 20.69 -43.43 15.80
CA LEU A 128 19.83 -43.74 14.67
C LEU A 128 18.38 -43.33 14.92
N GLU A 129 17.89 -43.43 16.14
CA GLU A 129 16.55 -42.96 16.50
C GLU A 129 16.44 -41.44 16.51
N GLU A 130 17.41 -40.74 17.08
CA GLU A 130 17.50 -39.28 17.03
C GLU A 130 17.59 -38.80 15.57
N TRP A 131 18.50 -39.36 14.78
CA TRP A 131 18.66 -39.04 13.34
C TRP A 131 17.38 -39.31 12.54
N LYS A 132 16.70 -40.41 12.81
CA LYS A 132 15.42 -40.77 12.19
C LYS A 132 14.33 -39.77 12.53
N SER A 133 14.29 -39.31 13.78
CA SER A 133 13.36 -38.27 14.22
C SER A 133 13.62 -36.95 13.49
N ASP A 134 14.89 -36.53 13.43
CA ASP A 134 15.27 -35.27 12.78
C ASP A 134 15.00 -35.29 11.28
N ILE A 135 15.37 -36.38 10.59
CA ILE A 135 15.07 -36.53 9.16
C ILE A 135 13.57 -36.60 8.93
N ARG A 136 12.82 -37.33 9.77
CA ARG A 136 11.36 -37.40 9.66
C ARG A 136 10.73 -36.03 9.85
N ASN A 137 11.17 -35.23 10.81
CA ASN A 137 10.75 -33.87 11.04
C ASN A 137 11.08 -32.99 9.82
N CYS A 138 12.29 -33.09 9.30
CA CYS A 138 12.70 -32.35 8.10
C CYS A 138 11.86 -32.76 6.89
N ILE A 139 11.62 -34.04 6.64
CA ILE A 139 10.77 -34.53 5.54
C ILE A 139 9.31 -34.06 5.70
N THR A 140 8.81 -34.06 6.94
CA THR A 140 7.44 -33.63 7.23
C THR A 140 7.25 -32.15 6.99
N ASN A 141 8.21 -31.34 7.38
CA ASN A 141 8.16 -29.89 7.22
C ASN A 141 8.52 -29.46 5.78
N TYR A 142 9.51 -30.12 5.17
CA TYR A 142 10.06 -29.77 3.87
C TYR A 142 10.17 -30.96 2.91
N PRO A 143 9.06 -31.67 2.60
CA PRO A 143 9.11 -32.92 1.82
C PRO A 143 9.65 -32.74 0.40
N TYR A 144 9.58 -31.52 -0.13
CA TYR A 144 10.07 -31.17 -1.46
C TYR A 144 11.60 -31.11 -1.57
N LEU A 145 12.34 -31.02 -0.46
CA LEU A 145 13.80 -31.01 -0.48
C LEU A 145 14.41 -32.28 -1.09
N TYR A 146 13.70 -33.40 -0.90
CA TYR A 146 14.20 -34.72 -1.26
C TYR A 146 13.70 -35.22 -2.61
N VAL A 147 12.73 -34.57 -3.22
CA VAL A 147 11.95 -35.15 -4.31
C VAL A 147 12.07 -34.40 -5.63
N ILE A 148 12.50 -33.10 -5.62
CA ILE A 148 12.49 -32.30 -6.81
C ILE A 148 13.80 -31.58 -7.10
N THR A 149 13.97 -31.27 -8.40
CA THR A 149 15.05 -30.39 -8.86
C THR A 149 14.79 -28.94 -8.42
N ASP A 150 15.86 -28.16 -8.28
CA ASP A 150 15.77 -26.73 -7.92
C ASP A 150 14.83 -25.97 -8.83
N LYS A 151 14.92 -26.19 -10.15
CA LYS A 151 14.03 -25.55 -11.14
C LYS A 151 12.54 -25.84 -10.87
N LYS A 152 12.17 -27.05 -10.50
CA LYS A 152 10.78 -27.39 -10.17
C LYS A 152 10.34 -26.76 -8.85
N LEU A 153 11.26 -26.66 -7.91
CA LEU A 153 11.03 -26.03 -6.62
C LEU A 153 10.81 -24.52 -6.80
N ASP A 154 11.68 -23.84 -7.53
CA ASP A 154 11.57 -22.41 -7.82
C ASP A 154 10.26 -22.11 -8.56
N ASN A 155 9.87 -22.92 -9.55
CA ASN A 155 8.57 -22.79 -10.21
C ASN A 155 7.38 -22.98 -9.26
N ALA A 156 7.48 -23.88 -8.28
CA ALA A 156 6.42 -24.04 -7.29
C ALA A 156 6.29 -22.84 -6.35
N PHE A 157 7.41 -22.23 -5.95
CA PHE A 157 7.40 -20.95 -5.21
C PHE A 157 6.89 -19.78 -6.03
N LYS A 158 7.26 -19.68 -7.32
CA LYS A 158 6.67 -18.70 -8.23
C LYS A 158 5.15 -18.82 -8.26
N ASN A 159 4.62 -20.03 -8.38
CA ASN A 159 3.18 -20.26 -8.37
C ASN A 159 2.53 -19.85 -7.04
N ASP A 160 3.20 -20.09 -5.90
CA ASP A 160 2.69 -19.63 -4.60
C ASP A 160 2.66 -18.10 -4.49
N ILE A 161 3.69 -17.41 -5.02
CA ILE A 161 3.75 -15.96 -5.08
C ILE A 161 2.59 -15.41 -5.94
N VAL A 162 2.39 -15.97 -7.13
CA VAL A 162 1.29 -15.57 -8.03
C VAL A 162 -0.06 -15.77 -7.37
N LEU A 163 -0.27 -16.91 -6.69
CA LEU A 163 -1.51 -17.16 -5.95
C LEU A 163 -1.70 -16.19 -4.78
N CYS A 164 -0.62 -15.84 -4.08
CA CYS A 164 -0.67 -14.88 -2.99
C CYS A 164 -1.12 -13.50 -3.48
N ILE A 165 -0.50 -13.00 -4.56
CA ILE A 165 -0.86 -11.73 -5.19
C ILE A 165 -2.31 -11.77 -5.67
N THR A 166 -2.71 -12.82 -6.37
CA THR A 166 -4.08 -12.95 -6.90
C THR A 166 -5.13 -12.94 -5.80
N GLU A 167 -4.90 -13.68 -4.71
CA GLU A 167 -5.83 -13.73 -3.59
C GLU A 167 -5.94 -12.39 -2.87
N GLU A 168 -4.82 -11.69 -2.70
CA GLU A 168 -4.82 -10.34 -2.12
C GLU A 168 -5.59 -9.34 -3.00
N LEU A 169 -5.34 -9.38 -4.32
CA LEU A 169 -6.06 -8.53 -5.27
C LEU A 169 -7.57 -8.79 -5.23
N MET A 170 -8.00 -10.05 -5.17
CA MET A 170 -9.42 -10.40 -5.11
C MET A 170 -10.07 -9.99 -3.79
N THR A 171 -9.36 -10.11 -2.68
CA THR A 171 -9.91 -9.90 -1.35
C THR A 171 -9.93 -8.42 -0.97
N GLU A 172 -8.81 -7.73 -1.18
CA GLU A 172 -8.62 -6.35 -0.68
C GLU A 172 -8.90 -5.29 -1.74
N TYR A 173 -8.67 -5.62 -3.03
CA TYR A 173 -8.75 -4.66 -4.14
C TYR A 173 -9.81 -5.00 -5.19
N ASN A 174 -10.66 -5.99 -4.93
CA ASN A 174 -11.67 -6.47 -5.89
C ASN A 174 -11.09 -6.76 -7.28
N PHE A 175 -9.88 -7.34 -7.32
CA PHE A 175 -9.11 -7.66 -8.52
C PHE A 175 -8.83 -6.46 -9.45
N ASN A 176 -8.81 -5.26 -8.91
CA ASN A 176 -8.43 -4.08 -9.67
C ASN A 176 -7.12 -3.48 -9.14
N ILE A 177 -6.05 -3.58 -9.95
CA ILE A 177 -4.73 -3.04 -9.63
C ILE A 177 -4.77 -1.53 -9.33
N GLU A 178 -5.70 -0.79 -9.93
CA GLU A 178 -5.84 0.63 -9.66
C GLU A 178 -6.28 0.94 -8.23
N ASN A 179 -6.93 -0.02 -7.56
CA ASN A 179 -7.40 0.13 -6.17
C ASN A 179 -6.28 -0.04 -5.13
N ILE A 180 -5.09 -0.45 -5.55
CA ILE A 180 -3.89 -0.46 -4.69
C ILE A 180 -3.48 0.98 -4.33
N THR A 181 -3.87 1.94 -5.15
CA THR A 181 -3.58 3.36 -4.95
C THR A 181 -4.82 4.15 -4.55
N ILE A 182 -4.64 5.08 -3.61
CA ILE A 182 -5.66 6.07 -3.25
C ILE A 182 -5.48 7.31 -4.13
N LYS A 183 -6.57 7.77 -4.72
CA LYS A 183 -6.58 8.89 -5.68
C LYS A 183 -7.16 10.14 -5.03
N THR A 184 -6.49 11.28 -5.23
CA THR A 184 -7.00 12.61 -4.88
C THR A 184 -7.04 13.47 -6.14
N PRO A 185 -8.14 14.20 -6.43
CA PRO A 185 -8.15 15.15 -7.54
C PRO A 185 -7.08 16.23 -7.36
N SER A 186 -6.17 16.37 -8.32
CA SER A 186 -5.02 17.29 -8.23
C SER A 186 -5.40 18.77 -7.98
N PRO A 187 -6.51 19.31 -8.55
CA PRO A 187 -6.92 20.68 -8.27
C PRO A 187 -7.47 20.91 -6.85
N VAL A 188 -7.72 19.84 -6.08
CA VAL A 188 -8.13 19.95 -4.66
C VAL A 188 -6.88 20.16 -3.81
N ALA A 189 -6.85 21.26 -3.05
CA ALA A 189 -5.78 21.51 -2.10
C ALA A 189 -6.14 20.95 -0.72
N PRO A 190 -5.46 19.89 -0.23
CA PRO A 190 -5.77 19.25 1.05
C PRO A 190 -5.76 20.21 2.24
N SER A 191 -4.91 21.24 2.23
CA SER A 191 -4.83 22.21 3.31
C SER A 191 -6.07 23.12 3.47
N LEU A 192 -7.00 23.11 2.50
CA LEU A 192 -8.30 23.79 2.61
C LEU A 192 -9.27 23.04 3.56
N PHE A 193 -9.00 21.77 3.86
CA PHE A 193 -9.84 20.96 4.74
C PHE A 193 -9.42 21.16 6.19
N ASN A 194 -10.39 21.41 7.04
CA ASN A 194 -10.13 21.59 8.47
C ASN A 194 -9.95 20.25 9.19
N PRO A 195 -9.20 20.20 10.30
CA PRO A 195 -9.21 19.02 11.18
C PRO A 195 -10.64 18.66 11.61
N VAL A 196 -10.91 17.38 11.73
CA VAL A 196 -12.23 16.91 12.23
C VAL A 196 -12.45 17.43 13.63
N LYS A 197 -13.48 18.26 13.82
CA LYS A 197 -13.83 18.79 15.14
C LYS A 197 -14.53 17.70 15.96
N VAL A 198 -13.85 17.22 17.01
CA VAL A 198 -14.43 16.31 18.00
C VAL A 198 -14.92 17.16 19.18
N GLY A 199 -16.24 17.26 19.38
CA GLY A 199 -16.79 17.98 20.52
C GLY A 199 -18.18 18.59 20.29
N ARG A 200 -18.72 19.27 21.31
CA ARG A 200 -20.03 19.92 21.24
C ARG A 200 -20.05 21.00 20.16
N LYS A 201 -21.11 20.99 19.35
CA LYS A 201 -21.38 22.01 18.34
C LYS A 201 -21.39 23.39 19.01
N LYS A 202 -20.47 24.29 18.64
CA LYS A 202 -20.63 25.72 18.91
C LYS A 202 -21.62 26.26 17.88
N GLU A 203 -22.58 27.06 18.31
CA GLU A 203 -23.41 27.85 17.40
C GLU A 203 -22.48 28.73 16.56
N VAL A 204 -22.59 28.59 15.26
CA VAL A 204 -21.82 29.41 14.31
C VAL A 204 -22.74 30.55 13.92
N GLU A 205 -22.36 31.77 14.32
CA GLU A 205 -23.15 32.97 14.06
C GLU A 205 -23.24 33.31 12.57
N ASP A 206 -22.18 33.07 11.80
CA ASP A 206 -22.12 33.36 10.36
C ASP A 206 -21.61 32.19 9.52
N ILE A 207 -22.34 31.87 8.44
CA ILE A 207 -21.94 30.87 7.46
C ILE A 207 -20.92 31.50 6.48
N LYS A 208 -19.70 30.98 6.46
CA LYS A 208 -18.73 31.36 5.43
C LYS A 208 -19.01 30.59 4.15
N TYR A 209 -19.60 31.25 3.15
CA TYR A 209 -19.86 30.62 1.84
C TYR A 209 -18.63 30.49 0.95
N LYS A 210 -17.50 31.04 1.37
CA LYS A 210 -16.21 30.95 0.69
C LYS A 210 -15.13 30.54 1.68
N SER A 211 -14.29 29.57 1.30
CA SER A 211 -13.12 29.22 2.10
C SER A 211 -12.08 30.34 2.11
N GLU A 212 -11.14 30.24 3.03
CA GLU A 212 -9.95 31.09 2.98
C GLU A 212 -9.17 30.84 1.69
N LEU A 213 -8.57 31.93 1.16
CA LEU A 213 -7.77 31.88 -0.06
C LEU A 213 -6.40 31.28 0.28
N LEU A 214 -6.03 30.21 -0.41
CA LEU A 214 -4.72 29.63 -0.33
C LEU A 214 -3.91 30.03 -1.56
N THR A 215 -2.94 30.92 -1.40
CA THR A 215 -2.05 31.35 -2.48
C THR A 215 -0.74 30.59 -2.47
N ILE A 216 -0.36 30.02 -3.60
CA ILE A 216 0.91 29.33 -3.82
C ILE A 216 1.61 29.98 -5.00
N ILE A 217 2.90 30.33 -4.84
CA ILE A 217 3.69 30.94 -5.90
C ILE A 217 4.43 29.83 -6.66
N GLU A 218 4.21 29.71 -7.97
CA GLU A 218 4.89 28.75 -8.83
C GLU A 218 6.20 29.33 -9.41
N GLY A 219 7.28 28.53 -9.33
CA GLY A 219 8.55 28.80 -10.00
C GLY A 219 9.24 30.09 -9.57
N GLU A 220 10.31 30.45 -10.28
CA GLU A 220 11.05 31.71 -10.10
C GLU A 220 10.35 32.92 -10.77
N GLY A 221 9.38 32.67 -11.64
CA GLY A 221 8.70 33.70 -12.44
C GLY A 221 7.59 34.47 -11.73
N GLY A 222 7.29 34.16 -10.48
CA GLY A 222 6.31 34.90 -9.68
C GLY A 222 4.84 34.65 -10.01
N ASP A 223 4.52 33.70 -10.88
CA ASP A 223 3.13 33.25 -11.09
C ASP A 223 2.61 32.61 -9.79
N GLN A 224 1.38 32.87 -9.44
CA GLN A 224 0.74 32.29 -8.27
C GLN A 224 -0.47 31.47 -8.66
N ILE A 225 -0.79 30.44 -7.87
CA ILE A 225 -2.04 29.72 -7.96
C ILE A 225 -2.82 29.94 -6.67
N ASP A 226 -4.03 30.44 -6.82
CA ASP A 226 -4.97 30.66 -5.75
C ASP A 226 -5.98 29.51 -5.70
N TYR A 227 -6.02 28.77 -4.61
CA TYR A 227 -6.98 27.69 -4.34
C TYR A 227 -8.00 28.16 -3.34
N PHE A 228 -9.27 27.91 -3.62
CA PHE A 228 -10.37 28.13 -2.68
C PHE A 228 -11.58 27.30 -3.10
N TYR A 229 -12.59 27.21 -2.23
CA TYR A 229 -13.90 26.69 -2.60
C TYR A 229 -15.00 27.66 -2.20
N GLU A 230 -16.12 27.56 -2.89
CA GLU A 230 -17.36 28.25 -2.58
C GLU A 230 -18.48 27.22 -2.41
N ILE A 231 -19.39 27.45 -1.46
CA ILE A 231 -20.60 26.66 -1.29
C ILE A 231 -21.79 27.38 -1.92
N GLU A 232 -22.66 26.63 -2.59
CA GLU A 232 -23.91 27.17 -3.13
C GLU A 232 -24.76 27.75 -1.98
N LYS A 233 -25.19 29.01 -2.16
CA LYS A 233 -26.03 29.70 -1.17
C LYS A 233 -27.40 29.04 -1.13
N PRO A 234 -27.98 28.76 0.05
CA PRO A 234 -29.31 28.21 0.16
C PRO A 234 -30.35 29.14 -0.46
N LYS A 235 -31.31 28.55 -1.15
CA LYS A 235 -32.39 29.29 -1.82
C LYS A 235 -33.57 29.57 -0.87
N THR A 236 -33.65 28.82 0.22
CA THR A 236 -34.76 28.94 1.20
C THR A 236 -34.22 29.06 2.62
N GLU A 237 -35.03 29.60 3.54
CA GLU A 237 -34.71 29.65 4.98
C GLU A 237 -34.59 28.23 5.57
N GLU A 238 -35.40 27.28 5.10
CA GLU A 238 -35.36 25.91 5.55
C GLU A 238 -34.03 25.21 5.17
N GLU A 239 -33.53 25.46 3.96
CA GLU A 239 -32.20 24.98 3.54
C GLU A 239 -31.09 25.61 4.35
N SER A 240 -31.20 26.92 4.64
CA SER A 240 -30.27 27.64 5.49
C SER A 240 -30.25 27.07 6.91
N PHE A 241 -31.41 26.75 7.47
CA PHE A 241 -31.56 26.17 8.79
C PHE A 241 -30.97 24.73 8.83
N LYS A 242 -31.25 23.90 7.81
CA LYS A 242 -30.65 22.54 7.68
C LYS A 242 -29.13 22.59 7.57
N LEU A 243 -28.60 23.55 6.82
CA LEU A 243 -27.14 23.77 6.74
C LEU A 243 -26.55 24.15 8.10
N LYS A 244 -27.19 25.04 8.85
CA LYS A 244 -26.74 25.44 10.20
C LYS A 244 -26.79 24.29 11.18
N LEU A 245 -27.88 23.52 11.20
CA LEU A 245 -28.04 22.36 12.09
C LEU A 245 -26.95 21.31 11.91
N ASN A 246 -26.52 21.08 10.70
CA ASN A 246 -25.55 20.04 10.35
C ASN A 246 -24.09 20.48 10.43
N ASN A 247 -23.77 21.74 10.78
CA ASN A 247 -22.43 22.34 10.73
C ASN A 247 -21.69 22.03 9.41
N SER A 248 -22.40 22.05 8.29
CA SER A 248 -21.97 21.40 7.05
C SER A 248 -21.40 22.36 6.00
N TYR A 249 -21.03 23.57 6.38
CA TYR A 249 -20.47 24.57 5.43
C TYR A 249 -18.93 24.62 5.43
N GLU A 250 -18.28 23.91 6.31
CA GLU A 250 -16.82 23.76 6.22
C GLU A 250 -16.49 22.32 5.82
N LEU A 251 -15.52 22.18 4.94
CA LEU A 251 -14.97 20.88 4.60
C LEU A 251 -13.92 20.48 5.65
N ASP A 252 -13.98 19.24 6.11
CA ASP A 252 -13.03 18.66 7.05
C ASP A 252 -12.24 17.49 6.43
N GLN A 253 -11.23 16.97 7.14
CA GLN A 253 -10.39 15.88 6.64
C GLN A 253 -11.20 14.62 6.29
N GLN A 254 -12.29 14.34 7.00
CA GLN A 254 -13.16 13.23 6.66
C GLN A 254 -13.89 13.44 5.33
N ASP A 255 -14.20 14.70 4.95
CA ASP A 255 -14.74 15.01 3.61
C ASP A 255 -13.68 14.72 2.54
N LEU A 256 -12.41 15.05 2.78
CA LEU A 256 -11.31 14.73 1.89
C LEU A 256 -11.13 13.21 1.73
N ASP A 257 -11.22 12.44 2.80
CA ASP A 257 -11.12 10.98 2.76
C ASP A 257 -12.30 10.35 2.01
N ILE A 258 -13.51 10.91 2.14
CA ILE A 258 -14.67 10.52 1.34
C ILE A 258 -14.46 10.79 -0.16
N ILE A 259 -13.88 11.94 -0.50
CA ILE A 259 -13.50 12.28 -1.87
C ILE A 259 -12.48 11.27 -2.40
N ARG A 260 -11.44 10.98 -1.63
CA ARG A 260 -10.42 9.97 -1.95
C ARG A 260 -11.05 8.61 -2.19
N TYR A 261 -11.94 8.17 -1.30
CA TYR A 261 -12.67 6.91 -1.45
C TYR A 261 -13.45 6.88 -2.77
N ALA A 262 -14.30 7.87 -3.00
CA ALA A 262 -15.14 7.93 -4.17
C ALA A 262 -14.33 7.96 -5.48
N TYR A 263 -13.20 8.64 -5.52
CA TYR A 263 -12.34 8.70 -6.70
C TYR A 263 -11.46 7.46 -6.89
N THR A 264 -11.15 6.75 -5.83
CA THR A 264 -10.37 5.50 -5.87
C THR A 264 -11.22 4.33 -6.39
N TYR A 265 -12.41 4.15 -5.81
CA TYR A 265 -13.26 3.00 -6.10
C TYR A 265 -14.30 3.27 -7.19
N SER A 266 -14.14 4.33 -7.92
CA SER A 266 -15.00 4.74 -9.02
C SER A 266 -14.44 4.28 -10.35
N TYR A 267 -15.03 3.24 -10.94
CA TYR A 267 -14.60 2.71 -12.25
C TYR A 267 -15.20 3.47 -13.43
N HIS A 268 -16.39 4.04 -13.24
CA HIS A 268 -17.15 4.74 -14.24
C HIS A 268 -17.53 6.14 -13.76
N ASP A 269 -18.17 6.88 -14.61
CA ASP A 269 -18.69 8.20 -14.27
C ASP A 269 -19.80 8.13 -13.22
N PHE A 270 -20.58 7.08 -13.27
CA PHE A 270 -21.61 6.74 -12.29
C PHE A 270 -21.17 5.51 -11.51
N ASN A 271 -21.12 5.61 -10.19
CA ASN A 271 -20.71 4.54 -9.32
C ASN A 271 -21.63 4.44 -8.11
N SER A 272 -21.79 3.21 -7.66
CA SER A 272 -22.59 2.90 -6.46
C SER A 272 -21.73 2.07 -5.51
N PHE A 273 -21.76 2.43 -4.25
CA PHE A 273 -21.04 1.72 -3.18
C PHE A 273 -21.86 1.70 -1.89
N SER A 274 -21.67 0.66 -1.10
CA SER A 274 -22.31 0.52 0.21
C SER A 274 -21.77 1.56 1.20
N THR A 275 -22.65 2.17 1.99
CA THR A 275 -22.24 3.00 3.12
C THR A 275 -21.34 2.23 4.09
N THR A 276 -21.52 0.90 4.19
CA THR A 276 -20.70 0.02 5.03
C THR A 276 -19.23 -0.02 4.57
N ASP A 277 -18.99 -0.06 3.25
CA ASP A 277 -17.63 -0.09 2.70
C ASP A 277 -16.92 1.25 2.92
N VAL A 278 -17.65 2.36 2.79
CA VAL A 278 -17.13 3.69 3.12
C VAL A 278 -16.72 3.78 4.59
N LEU A 279 -17.58 3.29 5.50
CA LEU A 279 -17.29 3.26 6.94
C LEU A 279 -16.05 2.41 7.25
N LYS A 280 -15.92 1.25 6.62
CA LYS A 280 -14.75 0.37 6.74
C LYS A 280 -13.47 1.09 6.29
N PHE A 281 -13.51 1.76 5.14
CA PHE A 281 -12.39 2.54 4.64
C PHE A 281 -11.95 3.65 5.59
N LEU A 282 -12.94 4.33 6.22
CA LEU A 282 -12.70 5.40 7.18
C LEU A 282 -12.33 4.89 8.60
N GLY A 283 -12.28 3.58 8.83
CA GLY A 283 -12.04 2.98 10.15
C GLY A 283 -13.15 3.27 11.17
N LEU A 284 -14.39 3.48 10.70
CA LEU A 284 -15.53 3.83 11.53
C LEU A 284 -16.43 2.63 11.81
N ALA A 285 -16.94 2.54 13.04
CA ALA A 285 -17.91 1.52 13.40
C ALA A 285 -19.23 1.69 12.62
N ARG A 286 -19.86 0.57 12.24
CA ARG A 286 -21.16 0.55 11.57
C ARG A 286 -22.28 0.85 12.58
N THR A 287 -22.53 2.13 12.80
CA THR A 287 -23.66 2.61 13.62
C THR A 287 -24.61 3.46 12.78
N PRO A 288 -25.91 3.54 13.11
CA PRO A 288 -26.84 4.40 12.38
C PRO A 288 -26.38 5.85 12.30
N GLN A 289 -25.79 6.38 13.40
CA GLN A 289 -25.25 7.75 13.42
C GLN A 289 -24.09 7.95 12.44
N ASN A 290 -23.16 6.98 12.37
CA ASN A 290 -22.05 7.07 11.44
C ASN A 290 -22.53 6.93 9.99
N GLN A 291 -23.50 6.05 9.71
CA GLN A 291 -24.11 5.92 8.39
C GLN A 291 -24.74 7.24 7.95
N GLU A 292 -25.62 7.80 8.77
CA GLU A 292 -26.27 9.08 8.47
C GLU A 292 -25.24 10.22 8.30
N ARG A 293 -24.20 10.26 9.15
CA ARG A 293 -23.13 11.25 9.06
C ARG A 293 -22.43 11.17 7.70
N ILE A 294 -22.09 9.97 7.22
CA ILE A 294 -21.40 9.78 5.94
C ILE A 294 -22.33 10.15 4.77
N GLU A 295 -23.57 9.73 4.82
CA GLU A 295 -24.57 10.07 3.82
C GLU A 295 -24.74 11.59 3.68
N ASN A 296 -24.87 12.29 4.80
CA ASN A 296 -24.95 13.76 4.83
C ASN A 296 -23.70 14.43 4.26
N LYS A 297 -22.52 13.83 4.51
CA LYS A 297 -21.27 14.32 3.92
C LYS A 297 -21.24 14.16 2.40
N PHE A 298 -21.68 13.03 1.86
CA PHE A 298 -21.82 12.85 0.42
C PHE A 298 -22.84 13.80 -0.21
N LEU A 299 -24.01 13.97 0.40
CA LEU A 299 -25.05 14.86 -0.10
C LEU A 299 -24.67 16.34 -0.15
N LYS A 300 -23.71 16.77 0.68
CA LYS A 300 -23.24 18.15 0.64
C LYS A 300 -22.20 18.41 -0.45
N LEU A 301 -21.38 17.42 -0.84
CA LEU A 301 -20.25 17.62 -1.76
C LEU A 301 -20.62 18.20 -3.13
N PRO A 302 -21.75 17.88 -3.78
CA PRO A 302 -22.14 18.50 -5.04
C PRO A 302 -22.38 20.01 -4.95
N LYS A 303 -22.60 20.55 -3.74
CA LYS A 303 -22.84 21.99 -3.51
C LYS A 303 -21.57 22.83 -3.47
N TYR A 304 -20.39 22.18 -3.49
CA TYR A 304 -19.10 22.87 -3.43
C TYR A 304 -18.50 23.00 -4.83
N THR A 305 -18.15 24.25 -5.18
CA THR A 305 -17.34 24.55 -6.35
C THR A 305 -15.93 24.84 -5.90
N PHE A 306 -14.97 24.08 -6.41
CA PHE A 306 -13.54 24.27 -6.18
C PHE A 306 -12.95 25.14 -7.28
N TYR A 307 -12.01 26.00 -6.91
CA TYR A 307 -11.34 26.92 -7.79
C TYR A 307 -9.83 26.76 -7.70
N ALA A 308 -9.17 26.81 -8.87
CA ALA A 308 -7.74 26.99 -9.00
C ALA A 308 -7.51 28.12 -10.03
N GLU A 309 -7.06 29.27 -9.57
CA GLU A 309 -6.84 30.46 -10.41
C GLU A 309 -5.34 30.72 -10.53
N LYS A 310 -4.80 30.63 -11.75
CA LYS A 310 -3.41 31.02 -12.03
C LYS A 310 -3.33 32.50 -12.33
N VAL A 311 -2.57 33.22 -11.51
CA VAL A 311 -2.40 34.66 -11.59
C VAL A 311 -0.94 34.98 -11.91
N SER A 312 -0.69 35.81 -12.89
CA SER A 312 0.65 36.27 -13.23
C SER A 312 1.19 37.27 -12.21
N ALA A 313 2.51 37.52 -12.22
CA ALA A 313 3.18 38.44 -11.31
C ALA A 313 2.62 39.89 -11.39
N ASP A 314 2.03 40.29 -12.53
CA ASP A 314 1.35 41.57 -12.73
C ASP A 314 -0.12 41.57 -12.26
N GLY A 315 -0.58 40.51 -11.59
CA GLY A 315 -1.94 40.41 -11.04
C GLY A 315 -3.02 40.01 -12.03
N LYS A 316 -2.68 39.65 -13.27
CA LYS A 316 -3.67 39.24 -14.28
C LYS A 316 -3.95 37.75 -14.18
N ILE A 317 -5.21 37.34 -14.22
CA ILE A 317 -5.63 35.95 -14.26
C ILE A 317 -5.22 35.34 -15.61
N LYS A 318 -4.29 34.39 -15.60
CA LYS A 318 -3.87 33.62 -16.79
C LYS A 318 -4.82 32.46 -17.09
N SER A 319 -5.33 31.82 -16.07
CA SER A 319 -6.31 30.75 -16.19
C SER A 319 -7.15 30.66 -14.93
N LYS A 320 -8.39 30.21 -15.08
CA LYS A 320 -9.31 29.93 -13.98
C LYS A 320 -9.98 28.61 -14.24
N THR A 321 -9.79 27.68 -13.31
CA THR A 321 -10.48 26.39 -13.31
C THR A 321 -11.50 26.41 -12.18
N ALA A 322 -12.76 26.16 -12.51
CA ALA A 322 -13.85 26.02 -11.54
C ALA A 322 -14.54 24.69 -11.80
N PHE A 323 -14.73 23.88 -10.77
CA PHE A 323 -15.31 22.55 -10.92
C PHE A 323 -16.00 22.08 -9.65
N ASN A 324 -17.05 21.27 -9.83
CA ASN A 324 -17.65 20.46 -8.77
C ASN A 324 -17.04 19.07 -8.84
N LEU A 325 -16.80 18.45 -7.71
CA LEU A 325 -16.26 17.07 -7.66
C LEU A 325 -17.29 16.06 -8.15
N PHE A 326 -18.54 16.27 -7.77
CA PHE A 326 -19.66 15.41 -8.17
C PHE A 326 -20.73 16.27 -8.83
N SER A 327 -21.29 15.81 -9.94
CA SER A 327 -22.46 16.40 -10.58
C SER A 327 -23.76 15.97 -9.93
N GLY A 328 -23.74 14.88 -9.15
CA GLY A 328 -24.88 14.40 -8.39
C GLY A 328 -24.50 13.30 -7.40
N VAL A 329 -25.28 13.23 -6.34
CA VAL A 329 -25.24 12.13 -5.33
C VAL A 329 -26.68 11.71 -5.05
N ASN A 330 -26.90 10.39 -5.03
CA ASN A 330 -28.18 9.79 -4.65
C ASN A 330 -27.93 8.73 -3.59
N ILE A 331 -28.85 8.62 -2.63
CA ILE A 331 -28.81 7.60 -1.58
C ILE A 331 -30.09 6.79 -1.68
N THR A 332 -29.94 5.47 -1.80
CA THR A 332 -31.04 4.52 -1.83
C THR A 332 -30.88 3.51 -0.71
N ILE A 333 -31.99 3.03 -0.20
CA ILE A 333 -32.05 1.94 0.80
C ILE A 333 -32.60 0.72 0.08
N ASN A 334 -31.86 -0.37 0.10
CA ASN A 334 -32.32 -1.65 -0.42
C ASN A 334 -33.37 -2.19 0.55
N GLU A 335 -34.60 -2.36 0.09
CA GLU A 335 -35.74 -2.79 0.91
C GLU A 335 -35.57 -4.23 1.43
N ASP A 336 -34.85 -5.10 0.68
CA ASP A 336 -34.72 -6.52 1.03
C ASP A 336 -33.75 -6.73 2.22
N ASN A 337 -32.66 -5.96 2.31
CA ASN A 337 -31.60 -6.17 3.31
C ASN A 337 -31.30 -4.93 4.16
N GLY A 338 -31.97 -3.81 3.92
CA GLY A 338 -31.73 -2.54 4.62
C GLY A 338 -30.37 -1.91 4.31
N GLU A 339 -29.68 -2.38 3.28
CA GLU A 339 -28.39 -1.84 2.88
C GLU A 339 -28.56 -0.44 2.26
N ARG A 340 -27.70 0.48 2.70
CA ARG A 340 -27.70 1.86 2.21
C ARG A 340 -26.65 2.01 1.12
N ILE A 341 -27.08 2.40 -0.06
CA ILE A 341 -26.26 2.54 -1.26
C ILE A 341 -26.11 4.02 -1.60
N ILE A 342 -24.89 4.46 -1.73
CA ILE A 342 -24.52 5.80 -2.17
C ILE A 342 -24.13 5.72 -3.65
N SER A 343 -24.84 6.43 -4.49
CA SER A 343 -24.55 6.54 -5.92
C SER A 343 -24.02 7.93 -6.21
N THR A 344 -22.89 8.01 -6.89
CA THR A 344 -22.22 9.26 -7.24
C THR A 344 -22.00 9.38 -8.74
N MET A 345 -22.07 10.59 -9.25
CA MET A 345 -21.71 10.91 -10.62
C MET A 345 -20.57 11.94 -10.62
N LYS A 346 -19.41 11.56 -11.20
CA LYS A 346 -18.24 12.44 -11.28
C LYS A 346 -18.44 13.61 -12.22
N SER A 347 -17.75 14.70 -11.94
CA SER A 347 -17.67 15.85 -12.85
C SER A 347 -16.97 15.48 -14.16
N ASN A 348 -17.44 16.10 -15.26
CA ASN A 348 -16.87 15.89 -16.60
C ASN A 348 -15.39 16.32 -16.71
N LEU A 349 -14.92 17.24 -15.87
CA LEU A 349 -13.53 17.71 -15.87
C LEU A 349 -12.53 16.53 -15.72
N PHE A 350 -12.84 15.57 -14.84
CA PHE A 350 -11.97 14.44 -14.56
C PHE A 350 -12.09 13.31 -15.58
N ARG A 351 -13.15 13.31 -16.40
CA ARG A 351 -13.29 12.43 -17.57
C ARG A 351 -12.27 12.78 -18.66
N LEU A 352 -12.04 14.07 -18.87
CA LEU A 352 -11.23 14.58 -19.96
C LEU A 352 -9.73 14.60 -19.65
N ASN A 353 -9.35 14.59 -18.37
CA ASN A 353 -7.95 14.67 -17.96
C ASN A 353 -7.63 13.72 -16.80
N PRO A 354 -7.35 12.42 -17.10
CA PRO A 354 -6.96 11.45 -16.08
C PRO A 354 -5.64 11.79 -15.37
N PHE A 355 -4.82 12.70 -15.91
CA PHE A 355 -3.59 13.19 -15.28
C PHE A 355 -3.83 14.21 -14.16
N SER A 356 -5.09 14.64 -13.95
CA SER A 356 -5.47 15.54 -12.86
C SER A 356 -5.61 14.86 -11.51
N MET A 357 -5.02 13.68 -11.34
CA MET A 357 -5.09 12.88 -10.10
C MET A 357 -3.72 12.75 -9.47
N GLU A 358 -3.67 13.01 -8.18
CA GLU A 358 -2.55 12.64 -7.32
C GLU A 358 -2.81 11.24 -6.75
N ILE A 359 -1.80 10.40 -6.70
CA ILE A 359 -1.93 9.00 -6.29
C ILE A 359 -0.95 8.68 -5.16
N MET A 360 -1.38 7.81 -4.25
CA MET A 360 -0.56 7.27 -3.18
C MET A 360 -0.92 5.81 -2.91
N TYR A 361 0.04 4.96 -2.58
CA TYR A 361 -0.23 3.56 -2.25
C TYR A 361 -1.06 3.45 -0.98
N LYS A 362 -2.18 2.72 -1.07
CA LYS A 362 -3.16 2.57 0.01
C LYS A 362 -2.54 2.11 1.32
N LYS A 363 -1.85 0.96 1.31
CA LYS A 363 -1.25 0.39 2.54
C LYS A 363 -0.19 1.31 3.17
N GLU A 364 0.51 2.08 2.39
CA GLU A 364 1.50 3.02 2.91
C GLU A 364 0.85 4.28 3.47
N LEU A 365 -0.22 4.77 2.83
CA LEU A 365 -0.99 5.89 3.34
C LEU A 365 -1.63 5.58 4.70
N GLU A 366 -2.14 4.36 4.87
CA GLU A 366 -2.76 3.89 6.11
C GLU A 366 -1.81 3.84 7.32
N LYS A 367 -0.50 3.76 7.10
CA LYS A 367 0.52 3.78 8.17
C LYS A 367 0.76 5.16 8.76
N LEU A 368 0.47 6.20 7.99
CA LEU A 368 0.66 7.57 8.45
C LEU A 368 -0.43 7.97 9.44
N GLN A 369 -0.02 8.57 10.54
CA GLN A 369 -0.93 8.94 11.61
C GLN A 369 -1.50 10.35 11.40
N SER A 370 -0.64 11.30 11.01
CA SER A 370 -1.07 12.68 10.83
C SER A 370 -1.70 12.93 9.46
N ASP A 371 -2.76 13.75 9.45
CA ASP A 371 -3.42 14.15 8.21
C ASP A 371 -2.49 14.98 7.31
N ASP A 372 -1.58 15.75 7.92
CA ASP A 372 -0.55 16.51 7.20
C ASP A 372 0.42 15.57 6.49
N ALA A 373 0.88 14.47 7.16
CA ALA A 373 1.76 13.47 6.54
C ALA A 373 1.06 12.72 5.41
N LYS A 374 -0.19 12.30 5.61
CA LYS A 374 -1.00 11.67 4.55
C LYS A 374 -1.11 12.57 3.31
N SER A 375 -1.31 13.86 3.51
CA SER A 375 -1.44 14.82 2.41
C SER A 375 -0.11 15.12 1.73
N VAL A 376 0.97 15.31 2.50
CA VAL A 376 2.32 15.56 1.96
C VAL A 376 2.87 14.34 1.21
N ALA A 377 2.48 13.12 1.60
CA ALA A 377 2.86 11.91 0.88
C ALA A 377 2.42 11.94 -0.60
N TYR A 378 1.29 12.55 -0.93
CA TYR A 378 0.85 12.74 -2.33
C TYR A 378 1.78 13.68 -3.10
N LEU A 379 2.25 14.78 -2.47
CA LEU A 379 3.24 15.68 -3.07
C LEU A 379 4.51 14.91 -3.42
N LEU A 380 5.04 14.16 -2.45
CA LEU A 380 6.31 13.47 -2.58
C LEU A 380 6.24 12.34 -3.61
N GLU A 381 5.20 11.50 -3.54
CA GLU A 381 5.03 10.40 -4.50
C GLU A 381 4.74 10.94 -5.91
N GLY A 382 3.95 11.99 -6.03
CA GLY A 382 3.71 12.67 -7.31
C GLY A 382 4.99 13.21 -7.93
N ALA A 383 5.85 13.87 -7.14
CA ALA A 383 7.16 14.34 -7.59
C ALA A 383 8.07 13.17 -8.00
N ARG A 384 8.15 12.10 -7.18
CA ARG A 384 8.95 10.91 -7.49
C ARG A 384 8.53 10.26 -8.80
N LEU A 385 7.24 10.01 -8.98
CA LEU A 385 6.70 9.37 -10.20
C LEU A 385 6.88 10.25 -11.43
N TYR A 386 6.75 11.56 -11.28
CA TYR A 386 7.03 12.50 -12.36
C TYR A 386 8.49 12.42 -12.81
N LEU A 387 9.45 12.47 -11.89
CA LEU A 387 10.88 12.35 -12.19
C LEU A 387 11.22 11.03 -12.89
N ILE A 388 10.66 9.91 -12.40
CA ILE A 388 10.79 8.59 -13.04
C ILE A 388 10.22 8.63 -14.47
N SER A 389 9.07 9.28 -14.68
CA SER A 389 8.43 9.38 -16.00
C SER A 389 9.27 10.18 -16.99
N GLN A 390 10.08 11.12 -16.50
CA GLN A 390 11.06 11.88 -17.29
C GLN A 390 12.36 11.11 -17.55
N GLY A 391 12.50 9.88 -17.03
CA GLY A 391 13.71 9.07 -17.17
C GLY A 391 14.88 9.54 -16.30
N ILE A 392 14.61 10.32 -15.25
CA ILE A 392 15.64 10.79 -14.32
C ILE A 392 16.04 9.62 -13.41
N ASP A 393 17.35 9.38 -13.34
CA ASP A 393 17.97 8.45 -12.40
C ASP A 393 17.95 9.07 -10.99
N LEU A 394 17.17 8.48 -10.09
CA LEU A 394 17.01 8.98 -8.73
C LEU A 394 18.10 8.54 -7.75
N SER A 395 19.03 7.66 -8.15
CA SER A 395 20.06 7.10 -7.26
C SER A 395 20.92 8.19 -6.59
N ASN A 396 21.27 9.22 -7.37
CA ASN A 396 22.05 10.38 -6.91
C ASN A 396 21.34 11.72 -7.13
N TYR A 397 20.07 11.69 -7.53
CA TYR A 397 19.32 12.91 -7.81
C TYR A 397 18.74 13.50 -6.54
N VAL A 398 18.93 14.81 -6.38
CA VAL A 398 18.38 15.59 -5.27
C VAL A 398 17.29 16.50 -5.81
N HIS A 399 16.05 16.27 -5.39
CA HIS A 399 14.91 17.09 -5.79
C HIS A 399 14.69 18.21 -4.80
N ASN A 400 14.77 19.46 -5.26
CA ASN A 400 14.52 20.63 -4.42
C ASN A 400 13.02 20.98 -4.41
N ILE A 401 12.38 20.88 -3.24
CA ILE A 401 10.98 21.29 -3.03
C ILE A 401 10.95 22.58 -2.21
N PRO A 402 10.52 23.71 -2.77
CA PRO A 402 10.32 24.94 -2.04
C PRO A 402 9.32 24.79 -0.88
N MET A 403 9.59 25.40 0.28
CA MET A 403 8.69 25.35 1.44
C MET A 403 7.25 25.78 1.11
N ARG A 404 7.08 26.71 0.14
CA ARG A 404 5.78 27.21 -0.31
C ARG A 404 4.89 26.13 -0.92
N GLU A 405 5.47 25.06 -1.54
CA GLU A 405 4.69 23.98 -2.15
C GLU A 405 4.00 23.10 -1.12
N PHE A 406 4.58 22.97 0.08
CA PHE A 406 3.93 22.24 1.17
C PHE A 406 2.61 22.89 1.63
N ARG A 407 2.40 24.19 1.39
CA ARG A 407 1.16 24.90 1.77
C ARG A 407 -0.09 24.33 1.12
N LYS A 408 0.03 23.73 -0.06
CA LYS A 408 -1.11 23.07 -0.71
C LYS A 408 -1.58 21.84 0.07
N TYR A 409 -0.66 21.16 0.75
CA TYR A 409 -0.90 19.87 1.38
C TYR A 409 -1.06 19.94 2.89
N MET A 410 -0.49 20.95 3.54
CA MET A 410 -0.55 21.13 4.99
C MET A 410 -0.65 22.62 5.37
N LYS A 411 -1.27 22.89 6.52
CA LYS A 411 -1.36 24.26 7.06
C LYS A 411 -0.03 24.67 7.67
N VAL A 412 0.71 25.50 6.96
CA VAL A 412 2.01 26.02 7.41
C VAL A 412 2.15 27.50 7.05
N ASP A 413 2.61 28.32 8.01
CA ASP A 413 2.90 29.73 7.79
C ASP A 413 4.37 29.91 7.43
N ILE A 414 4.65 30.06 6.13
CA ILE A 414 6.01 30.20 5.61
C ILE A 414 6.71 31.51 6.02
N ASN A 415 5.96 32.51 6.53
CA ASN A 415 6.56 33.73 7.06
C ASN A 415 7.27 33.46 8.38
N LYS A 416 6.82 32.49 9.16
CA LYS A 416 7.43 31.97 10.36
C LYS A 416 8.42 30.84 10.02
N LYS A 417 9.48 31.18 9.32
CA LYS A 417 10.42 30.20 8.70
C LYS A 417 10.87 29.08 9.63
N LYS A 418 11.16 29.37 10.92
CA LYS A 418 11.63 28.37 11.87
C LYS A 418 10.52 27.36 12.18
N GLU A 419 9.35 27.84 12.59
CA GLU A 419 8.18 27.00 12.90
C GLU A 419 7.75 26.16 11.65
N ALA A 420 7.80 26.79 10.47
CA ALA A 420 7.48 26.11 9.23
C ALA A 420 8.44 24.95 8.93
N LYS A 421 9.75 25.17 9.09
CA LYS A 421 10.75 24.10 8.92
C LYS A 421 10.57 22.98 9.91
N GLU A 422 10.37 23.28 11.19
CA GLU A 422 10.15 22.28 12.23
C GLU A 422 8.89 21.45 11.93
N LYS A 423 7.80 22.07 11.51
CA LYS A 423 6.55 21.38 11.19
C LYS A 423 6.69 20.49 9.95
N ILE A 424 7.31 20.98 8.88
CA ILE A 424 7.55 20.19 7.66
C ILE A 424 8.51 19.04 7.97
N SER A 425 9.59 19.27 8.74
CA SER A 425 10.52 18.22 9.13
C SER A 425 9.83 17.09 9.90
N ALA A 426 8.98 17.41 10.87
CA ALA A 426 8.24 16.40 11.63
C ALA A 426 7.36 15.52 10.70
N VAL A 427 6.75 16.11 9.70
CA VAL A 427 5.95 15.38 8.69
C VAL A 427 6.85 14.50 7.79
N LEU A 428 8.01 15.02 7.35
CA LEU A 428 8.95 14.24 6.55
C LEU A 428 9.56 13.07 7.34
N ASP A 429 9.87 13.29 8.62
CA ASP A 429 10.37 12.24 9.52
C ASP A 429 9.34 11.13 9.69
N GLU A 430 8.06 11.46 9.91
CA GLU A 430 6.97 10.47 9.96
C GLU A 430 6.87 9.66 8.65
N ILE A 431 7.03 10.31 7.50
CA ILE A 431 7.00 9.64 6.20
C ILE A 431 8.22 8.73 6.02
N ILE A 432 9.41 9.14 6.45
CA ILE A 432 10.62 8.30 6.40
C ILE A 432 10.44 7.05 7.28
N GLU A 433 9.94 7.20 8.49
CA GLU A 433 9.77 6.08 9.42
C GLU A 433 8.78 5.03 8.92
N ASN A 434 7.71 5.46 8.25
CA ASN A 434 6.59 4.59 7.87
C ASN A 434 6.50 4.27 6.38
N GLN A 435 7.27 4.94 5.52
CA GLN A 435 7.14 4.86 4.07
C GLN A 435 8.49 4.63 3.37
N PHE A 436 8.40 4.20 2.11
CA PHE A 436 9.55 4.03 1.23
C PHE A 436 9.52 5.00 0.04
N ILE A 437 9.02 6.23 0.25
CA ILE A 437 8.95 7.26 -0.77
C ILE A 437 10.31 7.97 -0.88
N LEU A 438 10.84 8.41 0.26
CA LEU A 438 12.11 9.12 0.32
C LEU A 438 13.11 8.44 1.27
N LYS A 439 14.39 8.55 0.94
CA LYS A 439 15.50 8.01 1.74
C LYS A 439 15.87 8.95 2.87
N SER A 440 15.97 10.24 2.53
CA SER A 440 16.40 11.30 3.44
C SER A 440 16.04 12.67 2.86
N TYR A 441 16.21 13.70 3.67
CA TYR A 441 16.12 15.07 3.22
C TYR A 441 17.16 15.96 3.91
N GLU A 442 17.44 17.12 3.32
CA GLU A 442 18.26 18.19 3.89
C GLU A 442 17.46 19.48 3.92
N ILE A 443 17.64 20.27 4.98
CA ILE A 443 16.93 21.53 5.17
C ILE A 443 17.72 22.67 4.53
N GLY A 444 17.19 23.23 3.45
CA GLY A 444 17.74 24.43 2.82
C GLY A 444 17.28 25.73 3.49
N SER A 445 17.62 26.87 2.89
CA SER A 445 17.22 28.20 3.40
C SER A 445 15.72 28.44 3.29
N ALA A 446 15.09 28.06 2.15
CA ALA A 446 13.68 28.22 1.84
C ALA A 446 13.07 26.99 1.13
N SER A 447 13.75 25.84 1.22
CA SER A 447 13.36 24.60 0.53
C SER A 447 13.85 23.38 1.30
N PHE A 448 13.41 22.21 0.86
CA PHE A 448 13.87 20.90 1.29
C PHE A 448 14.48 20.18 0.08
N ASN A 449 15.67 19.65 0.25
CA ASN A 449 16.36 18.80 -0.72
C ASN A 449 15.99 17.36 -0.43
N ILE A 450 15.24 16.72 -1.30
CA ILE A 450 14.66 15.40 -1.10
C ILE A 450 15.41 14.35 -1.91
N HIS A 451 15.78 13.24 -1.26
CA HIS A 451 16.36 12.05 -1.88
C HIS A 451 15.31 10.95 -1.95
N PHE A 452 14.83 10.66 -3.15
CA PHE A 452 13.82 9.64 -3.37
C PHE A 452 14.43 8.24 -3.55
N TYR A 453 13.62 7.20 -3.27
CA TYR A 453 13.93 5.84 -3.68
C TYR A 453 13.65 5.64 -5.17
N GLU A 454 14.57 5.00 -5.88
CA GLU A 454 14.29 4.44 -7.19
C GLU A 454 13.32 3.27 -7.11
N SER A 455 12.66 2.97 -8.24
CA SER A 455 11.73 1.84 -8.31
C SER A 455 12.39 0.51 -7.99
N ASP A 456 13.59 0.25 -8.51
CA ASP A 456 14.30 -1.00 -8.25
C ASP A 456 14.81 -1.11 -6.83
N GLU A 457 15.31 -0.02 -6.26
CA GLU A 457 15.67 0.05 -4.84
C GLU A 457 14.46 -0.21 -3.95
N ARG A 458 13.32 0.44 -4.25
CA ARG A 458 12.10 0.28 -3.50
C ARG A 458 11.59 -1.16 -3.54
N LYS A 459 11.56 -1.79 -4.72
CA LYS A 459 11.20 -3.20 -4.86
C LYS A 459 12.07 -4.10 -3.98
N LYS A 460 13.39 -3.92 -4.03
CA LYS A 460 14.34 -4.66 -3.19
C LYS A 460 14.11 -4.43 -1.69
N LEU A 461 13.80 -3.19 -1.30
CA LEU A 461 13.51 -2.84 0.09
C LEU A 461 12.22 -3.49 0.60
N LEU A 462 11.15 -3.48 -0.20
CA LEU A 462 9.87 -4.12 0.16
C LEU A 462 10.08 -5.62 0.43
N ILE A 463 10.79 -6.31 -0.47
CA ILE A 463 11.09 -7.73 -0.30
C ILE A 463 12.03 -7.97 0.90
N LYS A 464 13.08 -7.15 1.06
CA LYS A 464 13.99 -7.22 2.20
C LYS A 464 13.26 -7.02 3.53
N LYS A 465 12.32 -6.06 3.59
CA LYS A 465 11.50 -5.80 4.79
C LYS A 465 10.63 -6.99 5.13
N THR A 466 10.05 -7.67 4.14
CA THR A 466 9.34 -8.93 4.35
C THR A 466 10.21 -9.95 5.07
N ILE A 467 11.46 -10.11 4.62
CA ILE A 467 12.39 -11.08 5.20
C ILE A 467 12.82 -10.70 6.61
N ILE A 468 13.12 -9.42 6.87
CA ILE A 468 13.52 -8.93 8.20
C ILE A 468 12.38 -9.05 9.22
N SER A 469 11.13 -8.92 8.78
CA SER A 469 9.95 -9.05 9.65
C SER A 469 9.60 -10.48 10.01
N LEU A 470 10.35 -11.48 9.51
CA LEU A 470 10.16 -12.87 9.90
C LEU A 470 10.65 -13.08 11.35
N PRO A 471 9.90 -13.80 12.18
CA PRO A 471 10.35 -14.09 13.53
C PRO A 471 11.68 -14.86 13.49
N GLU A 472 12.68 -14.37 14.23
CA GLU A 472 13.89 -15.13 14.47
C GLU A 472 13.54 -16.41 15.21
N GLU A 473 13.96 -17.55 14.70
CA GLU A 473 13.88 -18.80 15.45
C GLU A 473 14.81 -18.70 16.67
N LYS A 474 14.20 -18.67 17.86
CA LYS A 474 14.92 -18.79 19.13
C LYS A 474 15.44 -20.20 19.31
#